data_514510ae1c5e663a97aff078fe237fa7
#
_entry.id   514510ae1c5e663a97aff078fe237fa7
#
_cell.length_a   1.000
_cell.length_b   1.000
_cell.length_c   1.000
_cell.angle_alpha   90.00
_cell.angle_beta   90.00
_cell.angle_gamma   90.00
#
_symmetry.space_group_name_H-M   'P 1'
#
loop_
_entity.id
_entity.type
_entity.pdbx_description
1 polymer ?
#
loop_
_entity_poly.entity_id
_entity_poly.type
_entity_poly.pdbx_seq_one_letter_code
_entity_poly.pdbx_strand_id
1 'polypeptide(L)'
;MKYSASIFMTLCLLLLGCGMRKSKEDSTCRISIPASYDQPIESGDFIQCIDSLILHTDKGIWISEVKDLCMNDSLVFILDMNHRIFAFDAQSGALKHSIQNTGHSGTEYIAPMAITLCDSVLYVLDLQGMSILFFDADLSFLSRIRIPCPALDFTKVDDGFLLYNLSVTDELKQIVHIDESGQPVGSFFTPESHLDLLPSEHIFTEDPAGETYFMLPLSDSIYRWKDRHPEAEYIIDFGSSRPREKSSSSLIQKGIPSALSTFLTSDYVITSFLSHSLVNHSILHRKSGRSQAGVVNTNGAYAFFPKWQSESALIGITESVDTATNKSKTVLLMYRLYQPATGTD
;
A
#
# COMPACT_ATOMS: atom_id res chain seq x y z
N MET A 1 -3.62 22.22 75.47
CA MET A 1 -2.79 22.39 74.31
C MET A 1 -2.23 21.03 73.82
N LYS A 2 -3.02 20.15 73.25
CA LYS A 2 -2.55 18.84 72.67
C LYS A 2 -3.34 18.37 71.41
N TYR A 3 -3.98 19.26 70.69
CA TYR A 3 -4.75 18.89 69.49
C TYR A 3 -4.33 19.58 68.22
N SER A 4 -3.19 20.31 68.19
CA SER A 4 -2.77 21.07 67.05
C SER A 4 -1.74 20.35 66.09
N ALA A 5 -1.16 19.24 66.56
CA ALA A 5 -0.10 18.55 65.74
C ALA A 5 -0.67 17.42 64.83
N SER A 6 -1.89 16.94 65.08
CA SER A 6 -2.47 15.80 64.35
C SER A 6 -3.16 16.20 63.04
N ILE A 7 -3.61 17.45 62.92
CA ILE A 7 -4.33 17.94 61.71
C ILE A 7 -3.34 18.33 60.60
N PHE A 8 -2.11 18.71 60.94
CA PHE A 8 -1.09 19.09 59.94
C PHE A 8 -0.45 17.90 59.26
N MET A 9 -0.43 16.74 59.91
CA MET A 9 0.16 15.53 59.31
C MET A 9 -0.80 14.79 58.36
N THR A 10 -2.13 14.97 58.51
CA THR A 10 -3.13 14.39 57.63
C THR A 10 -3.31 15.19 56.32
N LEU A 11 -2.98 16.49 56.34
CA LEU A 11 -3.10 17.35 55.14
C LEU A 11 -1.91 17.18 54.18
N CYS A 12 -0.73 16.75 54.66
CA CYS A 12 0.43 16.47 53.79
C CYS A 12 0.37 15.13 53.04
N LEU A 13 -0.49 14.18 53.47
CA LEU A 13 -0.65 12.87 52.82
C LEU A 13 -1.64 12.88 51.65
N LEU A 14 -2.42 13.96 51.49
CA LEU A 14 -3.37 14.11 50.38
C LEU A 14 -2.78 14.79 49.14
N LEU A 15 -1.54 15.26 49.18
CA LEU A 15 -0.87 15.95 48.05
C LEU A 15 0.10 15.04 47.27
N LEU A 16 0.28 13.79 47.68
CA LEU A 16 1.16 12.84 46.94
C LEU A 16 0.41 11.89 46.00
N GLY A 17 -0.88 12.12 45.76
CA GLY A 17 -1.73 11.34 44.87
C GLY A 17 -1.86 11.92 43.44
N CYS A 18 -1.01 12.85 43.02
CA CYS A 18 -0.92 13.21 41.60
C CYS A 18 -0.11 12.15 40.89
N GLY A 19 -0.76 11.01 40.65
CA GLY A 19 -0.25 10.02 39.69
C GLY A 19 0.01 10.75 38.37
N MET A 20 1.26 10.93 38.04
CA MET A 20 1.67 11.25 36.68
C MET A 20 1.03 10.16 35.79
N ARG A 21 -0.13 10.46 35.19
CA ARG A 21 -0.53 9.82 33.95
C ARG A 21 0.65 10.07 33.02
N LYS A 22 1.50 9.07 32.82
CA LYS A 22 2.34 9.01 31.64
C LYS A 22 1.36 9.20 30.49
N SER A 23 1.38 10.37 29.85
CA SER A 23 0.85 10.51 28.51
C SER A 23 1.50 9.37 27.73
N LYS A 24 0.70 8.50 27.09
CA LYS A 24 1.19 7.63 26.03
C LYS A 24 1.93 8.59 25.11
N GLU A 25 3.27 8.59 25.16
CA GLU A 25 4.07 9.34 24.20
C GLU A 25 3.54 8.93 22.84
N ASP A 26 3.17 9.91 22.06
CA ASP A 26 2.67 9.74 20.70
C ASP A 26 3.81 9.06 19.94
N SER A 27 3.74 7.73 19.78
CA SER A 27 4.80 6.93 19.17
C SER A 27 4.87 7.13 17.65
N THR A 28 4.06 8.06 17.14
CA THR A 28 3.92 8.34 15.72
C THR A 28 5.17 9.02 15.18
N CYS A 29 5.83 8.38 14.22
CA CYS A 29 7.02 8.92 13.56
C CYS A 29 6.60 9.97 12.52
N ARG A 30 7.28 11.11 12.54
CA ARG A 30 7.01 12.21 11.61
C ARG A 30 8.04 12.23 10.48
N ILE A 31 7.57 12.10 9.22
CA ILE A 31 8.37 12.16 8.00
C ILE A 31 8.30 13.60 7.49
N SER A 32 9.29 14.40 7.79
CA SER A 32 9.31 15.80 7.34
C SER A 32 9.75 15.90 5.89
N ILE A 33 8.91 16.48 5.04
CA ILE A 33 9.23 16.83 3.68
C ILE A 33 9.80 18.24 3.69
N PRO A 34 11.04 18.46 3.21
CA PRO A 34 11.64 19.80 3.18
C PRO A 34 10.82 20.75 2.30
N ALA A 35 10.86 22.04 2.60
CA ALA A 35 10.14 23.07 1.84
C ALA A 35 10.64 23.20 0.39
N SER A 36 11.89 22.84 0.13
CA SER A 36 12.49 22.72 -1.20
C SER A 36 13.10 21.33 -1.34
N TYR A 37 12.76 20.64 -2.42
CA TYR A 37 13.25 19.31 -2.80
C TYR A 37 13.68 19.30 -4.27
N ASP A 38 14.33 20.37 -4.71
CA ASP A 38 14.79 20.57 -6.09
C ASP A 38 16.03 19.71 -6.42
N GLN A 39 16.68 19.14 -5.41
CA GLN A 39 17.80 18.23 -5.65
C GLN A 39 17.29 16.82 -5.85
N PRO A 40 17.75 16.12 -6.90
CA PRO A 40 17.38 14.74 -7.10
C PRO A 40 17.93 13.86 -5.97
N ILE A 41 17.21 12.79 -5.67
CA ILE A 41 17.69 11.71 -4.80
C ILE A 41 18.47 10.75 -5.70
N GLU A 42 19.72 10.47 -5.39
CA GLU A 42 20.50 9.48 -6.12
C GLU A 42 20.04 8.06 -5.75
N SER A 43 19.67 7.27 -6.74
CA SER A 43 19.18 5.90 -6.53
C SER A 43 20.21 5.03 -5.80
N GLY A 44 21.50 5.26 -6.04
CA GLY A 44 22.59 4.55 -5.35
C GLY A 44 22.62 4.73 -3.84
N ASP A 45 21.88 5.67 -3.27
CA ASP A 45 21.79 5.87 -1.82
C ASP A 45 20.88 4.84 -1.13
N PHE A 46 19.96 4.21 -1.88
CA PHE A 46 18.99 3.28 -1.29
C PHE A 46 18.64 2.07 -2.19
N ILE A 47 18.90 2.11 -3.49
CA ILE A 47 18.69 1.00 -4.43
C ILE A 47 20.02 0.26 -4.62
N GLN A 48 20.02 -1.03 -4.31
CA GLN A 48 21.16 -1.91 -4.52
C GLN A 48 21.30 -2.30 -6.00
N CYS A 49 20.21 -2.73 -6.61
CA CYS A 49 20.15 -3.06 -8.03
C CYS A 49 18.73 -2.92 -8.56
N ILE A 50 18.62 -2.79 -9.87
CA ILE A 50 17.36 -2.83 -10.62
C ILE A 50 17.42 -4.03 -11.54
N ASP A 51 16.64 -5.06 -11.23
CA ASP A 51 16.48 -6.23 -12.08
C ASP A 51 15.29 -6.04 -13.02
N SER A 52 15.28 -6.75 -14.13
CA SER A 52 14.17 -6.72 -15.08
C SER A 52 13.70 -8.13 -15.42
N LEU A 53 12.38 -8.33 -15.45
CA LEU A 53 11.74 -9.57 -15.86
C LEU A 53 10.85 -9.30 -17.08
N ILE A 54 11.23 -9.85 -18.23
CA ILE A 54 10.42 -9.76 -19.45
C ILE A 54 9.34 -10.83 -19.38
N LEU A 55 8.08 -10.43 -19.52
CA LEU A 55 6.97 -11.38 -19.54
C LEU A 55 6.77 -11.92 -20.96
N HIS A 56 6.75 -13.23 -21.07
CA HIS A 56 6.63 -13.96 -22.33
C HIS A 56 5.24 -14.58 -22.43
N THR A 57 4.45 -14.12 -23.40
CA THR A 57 3.14 -14.69 -23.69
C THR A 57 3.21 -15.55 -24.97
N ASP A 58 2.30 -16.51 -25.09
CA ASP A 58 2.15 -17.32 -26.29
C ASP A 58 1.67 -16.49 -27.49
N LYS A 59 1.82 -17.06 -28.69
CA LYS A 59 1.36 -16.40 -29.92
C LYS A 59 -0.15 -16.10 -29.85
N GLY A 60 -0.50 -14.83 -30.02
CA GLY A 60 -1.88 -14.36 -30.00
C GLY A 60 -2.40 -13.96 -28.63
N ILE A 61 -1.65 -14.21 -27.56
CA ILE A 61 -1.93 -13.69 -26.22
C ILE A 61 -1.10 -12.43 -26.01
N TRP A 62 -1.70 -11.39 -25.50
CA TRP A 62 -1.03 -10.13 -25.15
C TRP A 62 -1.61 -9.60 -23.85
N ILE A 63 -0.80 -8.98 -23.02
CA ILE A 63 -1.23 -8.30 -21.81
C ILE A 63 -1.69 -6.90 -22.23
N SER A 64 -2.89 -6.51 -21.81
CA SER A 64 -3.32 -5.11 -21.95
C SER A 64 -2.64 -4.27 -20.85
N GLU A 65 -3.11 -3.07 -20.62
CA GLU A 65 -2.63 -2.29 -19.48
C GLU A 65 -2.80 -3.10 -18.17
N VAL A 66 -1.73 -3.18 -17.38
CA VAL A 66 -1.74 -3.90 -16.10
C VAL A 66 -2.51 -3.07 -15.10
N LYS A 67 -3.55 -3.66 -14.58
CA LYS A 67 -4.42 -3.07 -13.56
C LYS A 67 -3.90 -3.34 -12.16
N ASP A 68 -3.49 -4.59 -11.92
CA ASP A 68 -2.96 -5.00 -10.62
C ASP A 68 -1.96 -6.15 -10.76
N LEU A 69 -1.07 -6.29 -9.77
CA LEU A 69 -0.02 -7.28 -9.74
C LEU A 69 0.29 -7.70 -8.30
N CYS A 70 0.43 -9.00 -8.09
CA CYS A 70 1.05 -9.55 -6.90
C CYS A 70 2.01 -10.68 -7.27
N MET A 71 3.02 -10.92 -6.45
CA MET A 71 4.03 -11.95 -6.72
C MET A 71 4.69 -12.49 -5.46
N ASN A 72 5.25 -13.68 -5.60
CA ASN A 72 6.21 -14.28 -4.67
C ASN A 72 7.47 -14.73 -5.44
N ASP A 73 8.34 -15.50 -4.80
CA ASP A 73 9.58 -15.99 -5.42
C ASP A 73 9.37 -16.93 -6.61
N SER A 74 8.19 -17.50 -6.78
CA SER A 74 7.89 -18.52 -7.79
C SER A 74 6.98 -18.02 -8.90
N LEU A 75 6.00 -17.17 -8.60
CA LEU A 75 4.95 -16.76 -9.50
C LEU A 75 4.72 -15.25 -9.46
N VAL A 76 4.39 -14.70 -10.63
CA VAL A 76 3.85 -13.36 -10.81
C VAL A 76 2.43 -13.49 -11.32
N PHE A 77 1.47 -12.92 -10.60
CA PHE A 77 0.09 -12.79 -11.06
C PHE A 77 -0.17 -11.38 -11.54
N ILE A 78 -0.85 -11.28 -12.66
CA ILE A 78 -1.23 -10.00 -13.27
C ILE A 78 -2.72 -10.03 -13.59
N LEU A 79 -3.41 -9.00 -13.12
CA LEU A 79 -4.74 -8.64 -13.56
C LEU A 79 -4.61 -7.53 -14.59
N ASP A 80 -5.16 -7.70 -15.80
CA ASP A 80 -5.16 -6.67 -16.82
C ASP A 80 -6.51 -5.94 -16.95
N MET A 81 -6.52 -4.82 -17.66
CA MET A 81 -7.73 -4.00 -17.86
C MET A 81 -8.82 -4.73 -18.65
N ASN A 82 -8.50 -5.82 -19.35
CA ASN A 82 -9.48 -6.68 -20.03
C ASN A 82 -10.03 -7.79 -19.13
N HIS A 83 -9.84 -7.68 -17.82
CA HIS A 83 -10.30 -8.64 -16.82
C HIS A 83 -9.70 -10.04 -16.99
N ARG A 84 -8.49 -10.14 -17.50
CA ARG A 84 -7.75 -11.39 -17.60
C ARG A 84 -6.76 -11.49 -16.47
N ILE A 85 -6.61 -12.69 -15.93
CA ILE A 85 -5.61 -13.00 -14.91
C ILE A 85 -4.59 -13.94 -15.52
N PHE A 86 -3.32 -13.59 -15.40
CA PHE A 86 -2.18 -14.35 -15.88
C PHE A 86 -1.32 -14.78 -14.71
N ALA A 87 -0.77 -15.97 -14.78
CA ALA A 87 0.27 -16.48 -13.89
C ALA A 87 1.54 -16.74 -14.69
N PHE A 88 2.63 -16.07 -14.33
CA PHE A 88 3.94 -16.22 -14.94
C PHE A 88 4.93 -16.83 -13.95
N ASP A 89 5.92 -17.51 -14.45
CA ASP A 89 7.08 -17.92 -13.68
C ASP A 89 7.92 -16.70 -13.30
N ALA A 90 8.22 -16.53 -12.02
CA ALA A 90 8.90 -15.34 -11.51
C ALA A 90 10.38 -15.26 -11.88
N GLN A 91 11.00 -16.35 -12.35
CA GLN A 91 12.40 -16.39 -12.74
C GLN A 91 12.58 -16.19 -14.24
N SER A 92 11.76 -16.86 -15.05
CA SER A 92 11.89 -16.87 -16.51
C SER A 92 10.94 -15.91 -17.21
N GLY A 93 9.90 -15.42 -16.53
CA GLY A 93 8.81 -14.64 -17.15
C GLY A 93 7.93 -15.44 -18.11
N ALA A 94 8.04 -16.76 -18.13
CA ALA A 94 7.23 -17.60 -19.01
C ALA A 94 5.79 -17.70 -18.49
N LEU A 95 4.81 -17.54 -19.40
CA LEU A 95 3.40 -17.75 -19.08
C LEU A 95 3.16 -19.20 -18.67
N LYS A 96 2.56 -19.40 -17.51
CA LYS A 96 2.12 -20.73 -17.02
C LYS A 96 0.64 -20.94 -17.24
N HIS A 97 -0.18 -20.02 -16.75
CA HIS A 97 -1.63 -20.11 -16.82
C HIS A 97 -2.24 -18.74 -17.14
N SER A 98 -3.42 -18.76 -17.74
CA SER A 98 -4.24 -17.56 -17.89
C SER A 98 -5.72 -17.91 -17.87
N ILE A 99 -6.52 -17.04 -17.26
CA ILE A 99 -7.97 -17.16 -17.25
C ILE A 99 -8.62 -15.83 -17.67
N GLN A 100 -9.76 -15.96 -18.37
CA GLN A 100 -10.71 -14.89 -18.58
C GLN A 100 -12.09 -15.42 -18.23
N ASN A 101 -12.36 -15.51 -16.94
CA ASN A 101 -13.53 -16.19 -16.40
C ASN A 101 -14.63 -15.20 -16.04
N THR A 102 -15.02 -14.36 -17.01
CA THR A 102 -15.99 -13.27 -16.81
C THR A 102 -17.41 -13.78 -17.02
N GLY A 103 -18.27 -13.61 -16.03
CA GLY A 103 -19.67 -14.03 -16.09
C GLY A 103 -20.39 -13.95 -14.75
N HIS A 104 -21.55 -14.60 -14.66
CA HIS A 104 -22.44 -14.57 -13.50
C HIS A 104 -22.55 -15.90 -12.75
N SER A 105 -21.77 -16.91 -13.13
CA SER A 105 -21.78 -18.19 -12.41
C SER A 105 -21.06 -18.09 -11.07
N GLY A 106 -21.21 -19.10 -10.24
CA GLY A 106 -20.57 -19.15 -8.91
C GLY A 106 -19.04 -19.12 -8.94
N THR A 107 -18.42 -19.47 -10.06
CA THR A 107 -16.97 -19.55 -10.25
C THR A 107 -16.40 -18.42 -11.11
N GLU A 108 -17.26 -17.52 -11.61
CA GLU A 108 -16.89 -16.41 -12.49
C GLU A 108 -16.86 -15.08 -11.73
N TYR A 109 -16.05 -14.14 -12.17
CA TYR A 109 -16.04 -12.74 -11.71
C TYR A 109 -16.70 -11.84 -12.76
N ILE A 110 -17.17 -10.65 -12.34
CA ILE A 110 -17.83 -9.69 -13.23
C ILE A 110 -16.88 -8.54 -13.55
N ALA A 111 -16.34 -7.90 -12.52
CA ALA A 111 -15.44 -6.76 -12.64
C ALA A 111 -14.30 -6.86 -11.61
N PRO A 112 -13.27 -7.66 -11.89
CA PRO A 112 -12.14 -7.80 -10.98
C PRO A 112 -11.40 -6.46 -10.86
N MET A 113 -11.13 -6.05 -9.61
CA MET A 113 -10.54 -4.76 -9.29
C MET A 113 -9.11 -4.87 -8.81
N ALA A 114 -8.85 -5.78 -7.89
CA ALA A 114 -7.57 -5.98 -7.24
C ALA A 114 -7.31 -7.47 -7.00
N ILE A 115 -6.03 -7.81 -6.87
CA ILE A 115 -5.57 -9.16 -6.55
C ILE A 115 -4.56 -9.13 -5.42
N THR A 116 -4.58 -10.12 -4.55
CA THR A 116 -3.53 -10.30 -3.53
C THR A 116 -3.19 -11.77 -3.37
N LEU A 117 -1.96 -12.07 -3.01
CA LEU A 117 -1.44 -13.43 -2.85
C LEU A 117 -1.05 -13.64 -1.39
N CYS A 118 -1.63 -14.66 -0.76
CA CYS A 118 -1.27 -15.08 0.58
C CYS A 118 -1.31 -16.62 0.65
N ASP A 119 -0.30 -17.24 1.25
CA ASP A 119 -0.21 -18.70 1.43
C ASP A 119 -0.48 -19.52 0.16
N SER A 120 0.03 -19.06 -0.99
CA SER A 120 -0.18 -19.68 -2.31
C SER A 120 -1.63 -19.66 -2.82
N VAL A 121 -2.51 -18.89 -2.20
CA VAL A 121 -3.87 -18.62 -2.66
C VAL A 121 -3.92 -17.22 -3.25
N LEU A 122 -4.40 -17.13 -4.49
CA LEU A 122 -4.68 -15.87 -5.15
C LEU A 122 -6.12 -15.45 -4.81
N TYR A 123 -6.25 -14.31 -4.19
CA TYR A 123 -7.54 -13.67 -3.89
C TYR A 123 -7.82 -12.62 -4.95
N VAL A 124 -9.04 -12.61 -5.46
CA VAL A 124 -9.50 -11.69 -6.51
C VAL A 124 -10.72 -10.93 -6.02
N LEU A 125 -10.59 -9.63 -5.86
CA LEU A 125 -11.69 -8.74 -5.50
C LEU A 125 -12.57 -8.46 -6.73
N ASP A 126 -13.83 -8.85 -6.66
CA ASP A 126 -14.82 -8.59 -7.71
C ASP A 126 -15.78 -7.48 -7.26
N LEU A 127 -15.60 -6.28 -7.77
CA LEU A 127 -16.36 -5.09 -7.42
C LEU A 127 -17.86 -5.26 -7.69
N GLN A 128 -18.23 -5.67 -8.90
CA GLN A 128 -19.64 -5.80 -9.28
C GLN A 128 -20.28 -7.08 -8.73
N GLY A 129 -19.50 -8.15 -8.59
CA GLY A 129 -19.96 -9.38 -7.95
C GLY A 129 -20.03 -9.28 -6.43
N MET A 130 -19.55 -8.19 -5.84
CA MET A 130 -19.46 -7.95 -4.39
C MET A 130 -18.96 -9.21 -3.68
N SER A 131 -17.76 -9.64 -4.08
CA SER A 131 -17.18 -10.88 -3.58
C SER A 131 -15.66 -10.90 -3.70
N ILE A 132 -15.05 -11.77 -2.92
CA ILE A 132 -13.65 -12.17 -3.10
C ILE A 132 -13.67 -13.62 -3.57
N LEU A 133 -13.03 -13.89 -4.72
CA LEU A 133 -12.85 -15.23 -5.27
C LEU A 133 -11.45 -15.73 -4.92
N PHE A 134 -11.33 -17.00 -4.65
CA PHE A 134 -10.09 -17.67 -4.25
C PHE A 134 -9.69 -18.63 -5.37
N PHE A 135 -8.44 -18.56 -5.77
CA PHE A 135 -7.84 -19.43 -6.79
C PHE A 135 -6.55 -20.04 -6.25
N ASP A 136 -6.23 -21.23 -6.72
CA ASP A 136 -4.91 -21.80 -6.49
C ASP A 136 -3.85 -21.23 -7.43
N ALA A 137 -2.62 -21.70 -7.30
CA ALA A 137 -1.47 -21.26 -8.10
C ALA A 137 -1.64 -21.50 -9.61
N ASP A 138 -2.47 -22.47 -10.01
CA ASP A 138 -2.77 -22.82 -11.39
C ASP A 138 -4.02 -22.10 -11.92
N LEU A 139 -4.52 -21.11 -11.17
CA LEU A 139 -5.74 -20.35 -11.43
C LEU A 139 -7.01 -21.20 -11.46
N SER A 140 -7.04 -22.35 -10.76
CA SER A 140 -8.24 -23.13 -10.55
C SER A 140 -9.08 -22.53 -9.40
N PHE A 141 -10.37 -22.39 -9.62
CA PHE A 141 -11.28 -21.83 -8.62
C PHE A 141 -11.37 -22.71 -7.38
N LEU A 142 -11.21 -22.12 -6.19
CA LEU A 142 -11.31 -22.79 -4.90
C LEU A 142 -12.62 -22.48 -4.19
N SER A 143 -12.89 -21.20 -3.96
CA SER A 143 -14.07 -20.74 -3.22
C SER A 143 -14.37 -19.27 -3.48
N ARG A 144 -15.48 -18.80 -2.90
CA ARG A 144 -15.92 -17.39 -2.95
C ARG A 144 -16.57 -17.01 -1.64
N ILE A 145 -16.29 -15.81 -1.16
CA ILE A 145 -17.04 -15.15 -0.09
C ILE A 145 -17.73 -13.90 -0.62
N ARG A 146 -18.88 -13.56 -0.04
CA ARG A 146 -19.56 -12.29 -0.32
C ARG A 146 -19.00 -11.21 0.60
N ILE A 147 -18.93 -9.98 0.09
CA ILE A 147 -18.51 -8.81 0.87
C ILE A 147 -19.69 -7.84 1.07
N PRO A 148 -19.71 -7.06 2.17
CA PRO A 148 -20.85 -6.24 2.55
C PRO A 148 -20.95 -4.92 1.77
N CYS A 149 -19.89 -4.51 1.07
CA CYS A 149 -19.83 -3.25 0.34
C CYS A 149 -18.98 -3.37 -0.94
N PRO A 150 -19.21 -2.53 -1.95
CA PRO A 150 -18.32 -2.44 -3.10
C PRO A 150 -16.96 -1.90 -2.65
N ALA A 151 -15.89 -2.60 -2.95
CA ALA A 151 -14.53 -2.24 -2.58
C ALA A 151 -13.65 -1.97 -3.82
N LEU A 152 -12.72 -1.02 -3.69
CA LEU A 152 -11.75 -0.68 -4.73
C LEU A 152 -10.43 -1.40 -4.56
N ASP A 153 -10.06 -1.66 -3.32
CA ASP A 153 -8.83 -2.34 -2.94
C ASP A 153 -9.06 -3.18 -1.69
N PHE A 154 -8.20 -4.15 -1.44
CA PHE A 154 -8.31 -5.03 -0.29
C PHE A 154 -6.97 -5.67 0.06
N THR A 155 -6.86 -6.17 1.26
CA THR A 155 -5.74 -7.02 1.67
C THR A 155 -6.21 -8.12 2.63
N LYS A 156 -5.48 -9.24 2.65
CA LYS A 156 -5.66 -10.31 3.62
C LYS A 156 -5.01 -9.91 4.94
N VAL A 157 -5.69 -10.18 6.04
CA VAL A 157 -5.16 -10.08 7.41
C VAL A 157 -5.42 -11.39 8.14
N ASP A 158 -4.82 -11.60 9.30
CA ASP A 158 -4.84 -12.89 10.02
C ASP A 158 -6.25 -13.49 10.17
N ASP A 159 -7.25 -12.67 10.40
CA ASP A 159 -8.61 -13.10 10.74
C ASP A 159 -9.68 -12.64 9.73
N GLY A 160 -9.27 -12.36 8.49
CA GLY A 160 -10.19 -11.96 7.44
C GLY A 160 -9.56 -11.03 6.40
N PHE A 161 -10.26 -9.96 6.06
CA PHE A 161 -9.81 -9.01 5.04
C PHE A 161 -10.11 -7.57 5.45
N LEU A 162 -9.24 -6.65 5.03
CA LEU A 162 -9.53 -5.22 5.01
C LEU A 162 -9.99 -4.82 3.62
N LEU A 163 -11.06 -4.06 3.55
CA LEU A 163 -11.64 -3.55 2.31
C LEU A 163 -11.57 -2.04 2.27
N TYR A 164 -11.16 -1.46 1.15
CA TYR A 164 -11.33 -0.04 0.87
C TYR A 164 -12.69 0.20 0.22
N ASN A 165 -13.65 0.66 1.02
CA ASN A 165 -15.05 0.79 0.65
C ASN A 165 -15.30 1.99 -0.27
N LEU A 166 -15.91 1.74 -1.44
CA LEU A 166 -16.33 2.77 -2.39
C LEU A 166 -17.60 3.52 -1.94
N SER A 167 -18.48 2.86 -1.18
CA SER A 167 -19.80 3.37 -0.82
C SER A 167 -19.95 3.50 0.70
N VAL A 168 -19.44 4.60 1.23
CA VAL A 168 -19.46 4.87 2.67
C VAL A 168 -20.89 5.16 3.15
N THR A 169 -21.26 4.51 4.26
CA THR A 169 -22.53 4.69 4.98
C THR A 169 -22.25 4.98 6.46
N ASP A 170 -23.31 5.19 7.25
CA ASP A 170 -23.15 5.33 8.70
C ASP A 170 -22.59 4.07 9.37
N GLU A 171 -22.87 2.89 8.81
CA GLU A 171 -22.45 1.59 9.35
C GLU A 171 -21.13 1.13 8.75
N LEU A 172 -20.92 1.33 7.43
CA LEU A 172 -19.75 0.89 6.68
C LEU A 172 -18.93 2.09 6.20
N LYS A 173 -17.82 2.35 6.86
CA LYS A 173 -16.93 3.48 6.63
C LYS A 173 -15.89 3.18 5.56
N GLN A 174 -14.84 4.01 5.43
CA GLN A 174 -13.84 3.88 4.36
C GLN A 174 -13.04 2.58 4.42
N ILE A 175 -12.66 2.13 5.61
CA ILE A 175 -12.01 0.83 5.81
C ILE A 175 -12.99 -0.08 6.53
N VAL A 176 -13.30 -1.22 5.93
CA VAL A 176 -14.16 -2.25 6.52
C VAL A 176 -13.33 -3.50 6.76
N HIS A 177 -13.29 -3.96 8.01
CA HIS A 177 -12.73 -5.24 8.38
C HIS A 177 -13.85 -6.29 8.34
N ILE A 178 -13.65 -7.32 7.53
CA ILE A 178 -14.54 -8.48 7.45
C ILE A 178 -13.82 -9.74 7.92
N ASP A 179 -14.55 -10.68 8.51
CA ASP A 179 -14.03 -12.00 8.86
C ASP A 179 -13.90 -12.92 7.62
N GLU A 180 -13.40 -14.15 7.84
CA GLU A 180 -13.24 -15.18 6.79
C GLU A 180 -14.56 -15.59 6.11
N SER A 181 -15.71 -15.30 6.71
CA SER A 181 -17.04 -15.55 6.13
C SER A 181 -17.59 -14.35 5.34
N GLY A 182 -16.87 -13.22 5.35
CA GLY A 182 -17.27 -11.97 4.72
C GLY A 182 -18.18 -11.08 5.57
N GLN A 183 -18.36 -11.39 6.88
CA GLN A 183 -19.17 -10.57 7.76
C GLN A 183 -18.35 -9.40 8.31
N PRO A 184 -18.92 -8.18 8.35
CA PRO A 184 -18.22 -7.02 8.90
C PRO A 184 -18.03 -7.17 10.41
N VAL A 185 -16.79 -7.01 10.86
CA VAL A 185 -16.38 -7.06 12.28
C VAL A 185 -15.79 -5.74 12.77
N GLY A 186 -15.48 -4.82 11.86
CA GLY A 186 -14.99 -3.47 12.16
C GLY A 186 -15.19 -2.51 11.01
N SER A 187 -15.26 -1.21 11.33
CA SER A 187 -15.42 -0.17 10.32
C SER A 187 -14.81 1.15 10.80
N PHE A 188 -13.92 1.76 9.99
CA PHE A 188 -13.04 2.84 10.39
C PHE A 188 -13.03 3.98 9.37
N PHE A 189 -12.77 5.19 9.82
CA PHE A 189 -12.62 6.44 9.06
C PHE A 189 -13.89 6.90 8.35
N THR A 190 -14.52 7.88 8.95
CA THR A 190 -15.61 8.61 8.29
C THR A 190 -15.01 9.73 7.44
N PRO A 191 -15.32 9.80 6.14
CA PRO A 191 -14.83 10.87 5.29
C PRO A 191 -15.39 12.22 5.77
N GLU A 192 -14.55 13.25 5.84
CA GLU A 192 -14.94 14.58 6.30
C GLU A 192 -15.71 15.37 5.23
N SER A 193 -15.65 14.95 3.97
CA SER A 193 -16.33 15.60 2.84
C SER A 193 -16.47 14.62 1.67
N HIS A 194 -17.26 14.99 0.63
CA HIS A 194 -17.27 14.31 -0.66
C HIS A 194 -15.88 14.48 -1.31
N LEU A 195 -15.02 13.50 -1.11
CA LEU A 195 -13.71 13.47 -1.72
C LEU A 195 -13.87 13.07 -3.19
N ASP A 196 -13.40 13.91 -4.10
CA ASP A 196 -13.01 13.42 -5.41
C ASP A 196 -11.92 12.40 -5.17
N LEU A 197 -12.22 11.13 -5.41
CA LEU A 197 -11.24 10.05 -5.24
C LEU A 197 -10.13 10.28 -6.25
N LEU A 198 -8.94 10.63 -5.77
CA LEU A 198 -7.74 10.41 -6.56
C LEU A 198 -7.62 8.89 -6.74
N PRO A 199 -7.37 8.41 -7.94
CA PRO A 199 -7.06 7.01 -8.13
C PRO A 199 -5.76 6.71 -7.38
N SER A 200 -5.89 6.28 -6.14
CA SER A 200 -4.83 5.56 -5.45
C SER A 200 -4.92 4.15 -5.98
N GLU A 201 -3.93 3.73 -6.72
CA GLU A 201 -3.94 2.41 -7.37
C GLU A 201 -3.90 1.31 -6.30
N HIS A 202 -3.23 1.55 -5.16
CA HIS A 202 -3.20 0.66 -3.99
C HIS A 202 -3.09 1.47 -2.72
N ILE A 203 -3.97 1.21 -1.76
CA ILE A 203 -3.90 1.84 -0.45
C ILE A 203 -3.22 0.94 0.59
N PHE A 204 -3.26 -0.38 0.38
CA PHE A 204 -2.67 -1.35 1.30
C PHE A 204 -1.26 -1.74 0.83
N THR A 205 -0.39 -1.96 1.80
CA THR A 205 0.95 -2.51 1.60
C THR A 205 1.31 -3.38 2.80
N GLU A 206 2.18 -4.36 2.58
CA GLU A 206 2.66 -5.25 3.61
C GLU A 206 4.18 -5.12 3.69
N ASP A 207 4.72 -5.00 4.89
CA ASP A 207 6.17 -5.00 5.06
C ASP A 207 6.71 -6.45 5.10
N PRO A 208 8.03 -6.66 4.95
CA PRO A 208 8.61 -8.01 4.96
C PRO A 208 8.44 -8.79 6.26
N ALA A 209 7.94 -8.18 7.32
CA ALA A 209 7.58 -8.85 8.56
C ALA A 209 6.11 -9.35 8.57
N GLY A 210 5.36 -9.13 7.48
CA GLY A 210 3.94 -9.48 7.36
C GLY A 210 3.01 -8.48 8.05
N GLU A 211 3.51 -7.29 8.39
CA GLU A 211 2.69 -6.26 8.99
C GLU A 211 1.97 -5.46 7.92
N THR A 212 0.65 -5.36 8.03
CA THR A 212 -0.19 -4.61 7.09
C THR A 212 -0.22 -3.12 7.42
N TYR A 213 0.01 -2.31 6.40
CA TYR A 213 -0.09 -0.85 6.44
C TYR A 213 -1.04 -0.34 5.38
N PHE A 214 -1.57 0.87 5.58
CA PHE A 214 -2.34 1.55 4.56
C PHE A 214 -2.31 3.07 4.72
N MET A 215 -2.55 3.74 3.61
CA MET A 215 -2.68 5.20 3.57
C MET A 215 -3.92 5.55 2.75
N LEU A 216 -4.88 6.22 3.38
CA LEU A 216 -6.09 6.67 2.68
C LEU A 216 -5.74 7.79 1.68
N PRO A 217 -6.45 7.89 0.54
CA PRO A 217 -6.25 8.97 -0.41
C PRO A 217 -6.35 10.35 0.26
N LEU A 218 -5.43 11.25 -0.09
CA LEU A 218 -5.31 12.59 0.47
C LEU A 218 -5.04 12.64 1.98
N SER A 219 -4.76 11.51 2.61
CA SER A 219 -4.27 11.47 3.99
C SER A 219 -2.79 11.82 4.05
N ASP A 220 -2.37 12.35 5.17
CA ASP A 220 -0.96 12.51 5.53
C ASP A 220 -0.48 11.42 6.51
N SER A 221 -1.35 10.49 6.85
CA SER A 221 -1.08 9.46 7.86
C SER A 221 -1.00 8.07 7.24
N ILE A 222 0.04 7.33 7.61
CA ILE A 222 0.20 5.92 7.30
C ILE A 222 -0.19 5.15 8.56
N TYR A 223 -1.16 4.29 8.41
CA TYR A 223 -1.70 3.47 9.50
C TYR A 223 -1.14 2.06 9.42
N ARG A 224 -0.79 1.50 10.57
CA ARG A 224 -0.53 0.09 10.75
C ARG A 224 -1.78 -0.59 11.26
N TRP A 225 -2.11 -1.74 10.68
CA TRP A 225 -3.15 -2.61 11.19
C TRP A 225 -2.61 -3.46 12.35
N LYS A 226 -3.18 -3.29 13.52
CA LYS A 226 -2.72 -3.99 14.72
C LYS A 226 -3.88 -4.26 15.66
N ASP A 227 -3.95 -5.47 16.22
CA ASP A 227 -4.98 -5.86 17.19
C ASP A 227 -6.41 -5.52 16.71
N ARG A 228 -6.69 -5.73 15.42
CA ARG A 228 -7.97 -5.39 14.75
C ARG A 228 -8.30 -3.90 14.75
N HIS A 229 -7.29 -3.05 14.82
CA HIS A 229 -7.49 -1.60 14.84
C HIS A 229 -6.39 -0.87 14.05
N PRO A 230 -6.73 0.22 13.31
CA PRO A 230 -5.72 1.07 12.69
C PRO A 230 -5.04 1.98 13.71
N GLU A 231 -3.72 1.93 13.79
CA GLU A 231 -2.89 2.82 14.58
C GLU A 231 -2.04 3.69 13.64
N ALA A 232 -2.04 5.03 13.81
CA ALA A 232 -1.17 5.91 13.03
C ALA A 232 0.28 5.69 13.44
N GLU A 233 1.12 5.22 12.52
CA GLU A 233 2.55 4.97 12.78
C GLU A 233 3.44 6.06 12.18
N TYR A 234 3.11 6.56 11.00
CA TYR A 234 3.85 7.66 10.36
C TYR A 234 2.90 8.79 9.97
N ILE A 235 3.42 10.02 10.04
CA ILE A 235 2.74 11.22 9.52
C ILE A 235 3.69 11.90 8.53
N ILE A 236 3.22 12.12 7.30
CA ILE A 236 3.93 12.87 6.28
C ILE A 236 3.70 14.36 6.51
N ASP A 237 4.74 15.06 6.91
CA ASP A 237 4.65 16.49 7.23
C ASP A 237 5.18 17.35 6.08
N PHE A 238 4.28 17.89 5.28
CA PHE A 238 4.59 18.81 4.19
C PHE A 238 4.84 20.25 4.71
N GLY A 239 4.93 20.46 6.01
CA GLY A 239 5.18 21.77 6.62
C GLY A 239 4.09 22.79 6.27
N SER A 240 4.52 23.98 5.81
CA SER A 240 3.61 25.06 5.38
C SER A 240 2.83 24.75 4.10
N SER A 241 3.27 23.74 3.34
CA SER A 241 2.62 23.29 2.11
C SER A 241 1.52 22.26 2.37
N ARG A 242 1.16 22.00 3.63
CA ARG A 242 0.11 21.02 3.98
C ARG A 242 -1.20 21.35 3.27
N PRO A 243 -1.84 20.36 2.59
CA PRO A 243 -3.10 20.57 1.93
C PRO A 243 -4.20 20.98 2.92
N ARG A 244 -4.77 22.17 2.75
CA ARG A 244 -5.98 22.60 3.49
C ARG A 244 -7.25 22.22 2.76
N GLU A 245 -7.13 22.00 1.45
CA GLU A 245 -8.22 21.63 0.56
C GLU A 245 -8.17 20.12 0.31
N LYS A 246 -9.35 19.51 0.27
CA LYS A 246 -9.50 18.06 0.14
C LYS A 246 -10.06 17.62 -1.23
N SER A 247 -10.13 18.53 -2.21
CA SER A 247 -10.49 18.20 -3.60
C SER A 247 -9.24 17.91 -4.41
N SER A 248 -9.16 16.75 -5.04
CA SER A 248 -8.03 16.32 -5.86
C SER A 248 -7.73 17.27 -7.01
N SER A 249 -8.74 17.73 -7.72
CA SER A 249 -8.61 18.67 -8.84
C SER A 249 -8.01 20.00 -8.39
N SER A 250 -8.44 20.51 -7.23
CA SER A 250 -7.92 21.75 -6.65
C SER A 250 -6.46 21.61 -6.19
N LEU A 251 -6.09 20.47 -5.59
CA LEU A 251 -4.73 20.20 -5.16
C LEU A 251 -3.76 20.15 -6.35
N ILE A 252 -4.12 19.42 -7.41
CA ILE A 252 -3.31 19.30 -8.61
C ILE A 252 -3.13 20.66 -9.29
N GLN A 253 -4.21 21.42 -9.48
CA GLN A 253 -4.16 22.75 -10.13
C GLN A 253 -3.29 23.76 -9.38
N LYS A 254 -3.26 23.68 -8.05
CA LYS A 254 -2.46 24.55 -7.20
C LYS A 254 -1.05 24.05 -6.95
N GLY A 255 -0.69 22.87 -7.48
CA GLY A 255 0.61 22.25 -7.25
C GLY A 255 0.86 21.86 -5.77
N ILE A 256 -0.21 21.67 -4.99
CA ILE A 256 -0.11 21.33 -3.57
C ILE A 256 0.33 19.88 -3.44
N PRO A 257 1.36 19.58 -2.62
CA PRO A 257 1.83 18.21 -2.42
C PRO A 257 0.73 17.29 -1.91
N SER A 258 0.58 16.13 -2.54
CA SER A 258 -0.43 15.12 -2.18
C SER A 258 0.18 13.74 -2.26
N ALA A 259 0.11 12.97 -1.17
CA ALA A 259 0.61 11.60 -1.16
C ALA A 259 -0.23 10.72 -2.09
N LEU A 260 0.43 9.84 -2.84
CA LEU A 260 -0.16 8.93 -3.83
C LEU A 260 -0.09 7.48 -3.34
N SER A 261 1.09 7.00 -2.97
CA SER A 261 1.32 5.63 -2.55
C SER A 261 2.42 5.56 -1.50
N THR A 262 2.42 4.50 -0.73
CA THR A 262 3.44 4.24 0.29
C THR A 262 3.85 2.79 0.24
N PHE A 263 5.17 2.55 0.38
CA PHE A 263 5.76 1.24 0.48
C PHE A 263 6.61 1.17 1.74
N LEU A 264 6.52 0.06 2.45
CA LEU A 264 7.30 -0.18 3.65
C LEU A 264 8.18 -1.42 3.46
N THR A 265 9.46 -1.22 3.68
CA THR A 265 10.43 -2.32 3.73
C THR A 265 11.02 -2.41 5.14
N SER A 266 11.88 -3.39 5.39
CA SER A 266 12.57 -3.52 6.69
C SER A 266 13.27 -2.22 7.12
N ASP A 267 13.83 -1.48 6.17
CA ASP A 267 14.70 -0.34 6.45
C ASP A 267 14.20 1.00 5.94
N TYR A 268 13.19 1.00 5.06
CA TYR A 268 12.72 2.23 4.43
C TYR A 268 11.20 2.35 4.50
N VAL A 269 10.74 3.60 4.63
CA VAL A 269 9.38 4.03 4.26
C VAL A 269 9.53 4.92 3.05
N ILE A 270 8.92 4.52 1.94
CA ILE A 270 8.97 5.24 0.68
C ILE A 270 7.56 5.71 0.34
N THR A 271 7.40 7.02 0.23
CA THR A 271 6.12 7.63 -0.13
C THR A 271 6.27 8.37 -1.44
N SER A 272 5.45 8.03 -2.42
CA SER A 272 5.31 8.82 -3.65
C SER A 272 4.30 9.93 -3.43
N PHE A 273 4.60 11.13 -3.89
CA PHE A 273 3.68 12.26 -3.81
C PHE A 273 3.74 13.14 -5.06
N LEU A 274 2.59 13.66 -5.44
CA LEU A 274 2.48 14.60 -6.55
C LEU A 274 2.73 16.01 -6.06
N SER A 275 3.60 16.75 -6.73
CA SER A 275 3.80 18.18 -6.51
C SER A 275 4.19 18.87 -7.81
N HIS A 276 3.53 19.99 -8.13
CA HIS A 276 3.75 20.74 -9.38
C HIS A 276 3.70 19.87 -10.64
N SER A 277 2.77 18.91 -10.67
CA SER A 277 2.59 17.91 -11.75
C SER A 277 3.79 16.95 -11.94
N LEU A 278 4.68 16.88 -10.97
CA LEU A 278 5.79 15.91 -10.93
C LEU A 278 5.56 14.91 -9.80
N VAL A 279 5.87 13.65 -10.07
CA VAL A 279 5.93 12.63 -9.04
C VAL A 279 7.29 12.74 -8.34
N ASN A 280 7.22 13.00 -7.05
CA ASN A 280 8.37 13.05 -6.15
C ASN A 280 8.26 11.88 -5.17
N HIS A 281 9.37 11.59 -4.52
CA HIS A 281 9.43 10.54 -3.51
C HIS A 281 9.99 11.10 -2.22
N SER A 282 9.50 10.60 -1.10
CA SER A 282 10.13 10.74 0.21
C SER A 282 10.66 9.37 0.63
N ILE A 283 11.92 9.32 1.01
CA ILE A 283 12.62 8.10 1.40
C ILE A 283 13.11 8.30 2.83
N LEU A 284 12.43 7.65 3.77
CA LEU A 284 12.83 7.61 5.18
C LEU A 284 13.58 6.32 5.45
N HIS A 285 14.78 6.39 5.98
CA HIS A 285 15.48 5.25 6.53
C HIS A 285 15.02 5.02 7.98
N ARG A 286 14.31 3.92 8.24
CA ARG A 286 13.59 3.66 9.51
C ARG A 286 14.50 3.69 10.74
N LYS A 287 15.70 3.10 10.66
CA LYS A 287 16.62 3.00 11.80
C LYS A 287 17.31 4.33 12.16
N SER A 288 17.72 5.11 11.15
CA SER A 288 18.44 6.36 11.41
C SER A 288 17.53 7.58 11.54
N GLY A 289 16.26 7.48 11.11
CA GLY A 289 15.33 8.60 11.02
C GLY A 289 15.70 9.65 9.93
N ARG A 290 16.71 9.36 9.10
CA ARG A 290 17.11 10.27 8.00
C ARG A 290 16.11 10.16 6.86
N SER A 291 15.64 11.30 6.37
CA SER A 291 14.74 11.36 5.22
C SER A 291 15.31 12.24 4.12
N GLN A 292 15.00 11.90 2.88
CA GLN A 292 15.27 12.67 1.67
C GLN A 292 13.97 12.83 0.90
N ALA A 293 13.79 13.91 0.15
CA ALA A 293 12.65 14.10 -0.72
C ALA A 293 13.07 14.70 -2.05
N GLY A 294 12.44 14.31 -3.14
CA GLY A 294 12.71 14.78 -4.50
C GLY A 294 12.38 13.76 -5.57
N VAL A 295 12.78 14.07 -6.79
CA VAL A 295 12.75 13.13 -7.91
C VAL A 295 13.93 12.16 -7.77
N VAL A 296 13.70 10.87 -7.98
CA VAL A 296 14.77 9.88 -7.93
C VAL A 296 15.50 9.84 -9.26
N ASN A 297 16.81 10.06 -9.23
CA ASN A 297 17.72 9.91 -10.36
C ASN A 297 18.27 8.48 -10.40
N THR A 298 17.93 7.71 -11.42
CA THR A 298 18.37 6.31 -11.60
C THR A 298 19.58 6.17 -12.51
N ASN A 299 20.23 7.27 -12.91
CA ASN A 299 21.40 7.30 -13.82
C ASN A 299 21.20 6.58 -15.15
N GLY A 300 19.97 6.51 -15.66
CA GLY A 300 19.83 6.23 -17.05
C GLY A 300 18.67 5.41 -17.56
N ALA A 301 18.49 4.16 -17.25
CA ALA A 301 17.65 3.32 -18.10
C ALA A 301 16.14 3.42 -17.78
N TYR A 302 15.76 3.58 -16.52
CA TYR A 302 14.37 3.49 -16.12
C TYR A 302 14.06 4.51 -15.02
N ALA A 303 12.90 5.16 -15.12
CA ALA A 303 12.41 6.02 -14.04
C ALA A 303 12.08 5.17 -12.80
N PHE A 304 12.33 5.70 -11.61
CA PHE A 304 11.86 5.09 -10.37
C PHE A 304 10.38 5.42 -10.17
N PHE A 305 9.55 4.46 -10.44
CA PHE A 305 8.11 4.59 -10.28
C PHE A 305 7.50 3.24 -9.85
N PRO A 306 7.71 2.83 -8.60
CA PRO A 306 7.11 1.61 -8.09
C PRO A 306 5.59 1.79 -7.97
N LYS A 307 4.87 0.73 -8.34
CA LYS A 307 3.41 0.62 -8.22
C LYS A 307 3.00 -0.48 -7.26
N TRP A 308 3.83 -1.50 -7.10
CA TRP A 308 3.58 -2.66 -6.27
C TRP A 308 4.81 -2.99 -5.42
N GLN A 309 4.61 -3.89 -4.48
CA GLN A 309 5.66 -4.40 -3.60
C GLN A 309 5.57 -5.92 -3.50
N SER A 310 6.73 -6.57 -3.45
CA SER A 310 6.90 -7.94 -2.98
C SER A 310 7.73 -7.95 -1.72
N GLU A 311 7.91 -9.12 -1.10
CA GLU A 311 8.76 -9.27 0.09
C GLU A 311 10.19 -8.74 -0.13
N SER A 312 10.73 -8.86 -1.37
CA SER A 312 12.14 -8.60 -1.67
C SER A 312 12.40 -7.36 -2.53
N ALA A 313 11.37 -6.75 -3.12
CA ALA A 313 11.55 -5.64 -4.05
C ALA A 313 10.31 -4.75 -4.18
N LEU A 314 10.53 -3.49 -4.53
CA LEU A 314 9.48 -2.65 -5.10
C LEU A 314 9.39 -2.93 -6.61
N ILE A 315 8.17 -2.89 -7.15
CA ILE A 315 7.92 -3.31 -8.52
C ILE A 315 7.34 -2.15 -9.33
N GLY A 316 8.01 -1.84 -10.42
CA GLY A 316 7.52 -0.96 -11.46
C GLY A 316 7.23 -1.74 -12.73
N ILE A 317 6.66 -1.08 -13.71
CA ILE A 317 6.36 -1.66 -15.02
C ILE A 317 6.80 -0.73 -16.13
N THR A 318 7.28 -1.32 -17.21
CA THR A 318 7.62 -0.62 -18.44
C THR A 318 7.34 -1.50 -19.65
N GLU A 319 7.45 -0.93 -20.84
CA GLU A 319 7.37 -1.66 -22.08
C GLU A 319 8.72 -1.66 -22.80
N SER A 320 9.08 -2.76 -23.38
CA SER A 320 10.17 -2.83 -24.35
C SER A 320 9.65 -3.22 -25.71
N VAL A 321 10.16 -2.59 -26.77
CA VAL A 321 9.81 -2.93 -28.13
C VAL A 321 10.87 -3.87 -28.70
N ASP A 322 10.45 -5.06 -29.07
CA ASP A 322 11.30 -5.99 -29.83
C ASP A 322 11.49 -5.44 -31.26
N THR A 323 12.68 -4.94 -31.52
CA THR A 323 13.01 -4.28 -32.80
C THR A 323 12.92 -5.22 -34.03
N ALA A 324 13.04 -6.52 -33.83
CA ALA A 324 12.94 -7.52 -34.91
C ALA A 324 11.50 -7.82 -35.30
N THR A 325 10.59 -7.79 -34.33
CA THR A 325 9.18 -8.14 -34.54
C THR A 325 8.23 -6.93 -34.43
N ASN A 326 8.73 -5.78 -34.03
CA ASN A 326 7.98 -4.55 -33.71
C ASN A 326 6.82 -4.80 -32.72
N LYS A 327 7.01 -5.75 -31.79
CA LYS A 327 6.04 -6.08 -30.74
C LYS A 327 6.48 -5.50 -29.42
N SER A 328 5.53 -4.89 -28.72
CA SER A 328 5.72 -4.49 -27.30
C SER A 328 5.71 -5.72 -26.40
N LYS A 329 6.59 -5.71 -25.41
CA LYS A 329 6.66 -6.69 -24.34
C LYS A 329 6.54 -5.97 -23.00
N THR A 330 5.75 -6.51 -22.13
CA THR A 330 5.65 -6.04 -20.75
C THR A 330 6.90 -6.45 -19.97
N VAL A 331 7.51 -5.49 -19.28
CA VAL A 331 8.72 -5.69 -18.47
C VAL A 331 8.45 -5.23 -17.06
N LEU A 332 8.66 -6.10 -16.11
CA LEU A 332 8.65 -5.73 -14.68
C LEU A 332 10.04 -5.24 -14.29
N LEU A 333 10.08 -4.14 -13.55
CA LEU A 333 11.28 -3.57 -12.97
C LEU A 333 11.26 -3.86 -11.47
N MET A 334 12.23 -4.59 -10.96
CA MET A 334 12.35 -4.95 -9.56
C MET A 334 13.45 -4.11 -8.92
N TYR A 335 13.06 -3.10 -8.15
CA TYR A 335 13.98 -2.23 -7.41
C TYR A 335 14.30 -2.92 -6.07
N ARG A 336 15.47 -3.53 -5.99
CA ARG A 336 15.97 -4.13 -4.74
C ARG A 336 16.68 -3.07 -3.92
N LEU A 337 16.20 -2.87 -2.70
CA LEU A 337 16.77 -1.87 -1.80
C LEU A 337 17.94 -2.47 -1.01
N TYR A 338 18.87 -1.60 -0.58
CA TYR A 338 19.90 -2.03 0.35
C TYR A 338 19.28 -2.61 1.60
N GLN A 339 19.69 -3.81 1.95
CA GLN A 339 19.48 -4.36 3.28
C GLN A 339 20.73 -4.04 4.11
N PRO A 340 20.60 -3.63 5.38
CA PRO A 340 21.77 -3.47 6.21
C PRO A 340 22.50 -4.81 6.26
N ALA A 341 23.82 -4.76 6.17
CA ALA A 341 24.63 -5.93 6.48
C ALA A 341 24.12 -6.43 7.84
N THR A 342 23.64 -7.67 7.89
CA THR A 342 23.32 -8.34 9.13
C THR A 342 24.63 -8.34 9.94
N GLY A 343 24.74 -7.36 10.85
CA GLY A 343 25.90 -7.24 11.72
C GLY A 343 26.03 -8.54 12.48
N THR A 344 27.04 -9.31 12.16
CA THR A 344 27.57 -10.29 13.09
C THR A 344 28.23 -9.47 14.19
N ASP A 345 27.48 -9.26 15.29
CA ASP A 345 28.08 -8.88 16.56
C ASP A 345 28.97 -10.01 17.10
#